data_58f5d7e5e8cd08be2f338d77e4c46c42
#
_entry.id   58f5d7e5e8cd08be2f338d77e4c46c42
#
_cell.length_a   1.000
_cell.length_b   1.000
_cell.length_c   1.000
_cell.angle_alpha   90.00
_cell.angle_beta   90.00
_cell.angle_gamma   90.00
#
_symmetry.space_group_name_H-M   'P 1'
#
loop_
_entity.id
_entity.type
_entity.pdbx_description
1 polymer ?
#
loop_
_entity_poly.entity_id
_entity_poly.type
_entity_poly.pdbx_seq_one_letter_code
_entity_poly.pdbx_strand_id
1 'polypeptide(L)'
;ISVGANRTICINLHNIHIQSFESNHWKSGDTLKYQGGIRKVYGEDYLAFMDGLQKHPPIQLRKKEMIEIYENACKIRLKLRKNQQIRTPKQRIELRNQINLELGIYLEEYCVF
;
A
#
# COMPACT_ATOMS: atom_id res chain seq x y z
N ILE A 1 4.78 -6.69 -3.84
CA ILE A 1 5.00 -7.92 -3.06
C ILE A 1 3.67 -8.64 -2.90
N SER A 2 3.66 -9.91 -3.18
CA SER A 2 2.46 -10.74 -3.07
C SER A 2 1.97 -10.84 -1.62
N VAL A 3 0.67 -10.76 -1.40
CA VAL A 3 0.05 -10.97 -0.09
C VAL A 3 0.41 -12.33 0.51
N GLY A 4 0.51 -13.36 -0.34
CA GLY A 4 0.91 -14.71 0.09
C GLY A 4 2.34 -14.80 0.58
N ALA A 5 3.24 -13.92 0.11
CA ALA A 5 4.64 -13.90 0.54
C ALA A 5 4.81 -13.34 1.95
N ASN A 6 4.05 -12.29 2.29
CA ASN A 6 4.04 -11.71 3.62
C ASN A 6 2.69 -11.03 3.89
N ARG A 7 1.83 -11.69 4.64
CA ARG A 7 0.48 -11.18 4.95
C ARG A 7 0.48 -9.90 5.78
N THR A 8 1.55 -9.65 6.52
CA THR A 8 1.65 -8.46 7.36
C THR A 8 1.54 -7.17 6.55
N ILE A 9 2.05 -7.16 5.34
CA ILE A 9 2.07 -5.98 4.47
C ILE A 9 0.86 -5.88 3.53
N CYS A 10 -0.10 -6.79 3.62
CA CYS A 10 -1.24 -6.81 2.70
C CYS A 10 -2.11 -5.54 2.78
N ILE A 11 -2.13 -4.87 3.92
CA ILE A 11 -2.86 -3.63 4.13
C ILE A 11 -1.98 -2.38 4.16
N ASN A 12 -0.68 -2.52 3.90
CA ASN A 12 0.22 -1.39 3.73
C ASN A 12 -0.07 -0.70 2.39
N LEU A 13 -0.44 0.57 2.42
CA LEU A 13 -0.84 1.33 1.22
C LEU A 13 0.26 1.45 0.19
N HIS A 14 1.53 1.39 0.61
CA HIS A 14 2.65 1.39 -0.34
C HIS A 14 2.74 0.10 -1.16
N ASN A 15 2.14 -0.98 -0.68
CA ASN A 15 2.08 -2.26 -1.39
C ASN A 15 0.81 -2.44 -2.22
N ILE A 16 -0.05 -1.42 -2.28
CA ILE A 16 -1.34 -1.47 -2.99
C ILE A 16 -1.34 -0.43 -4.11
N HIS A 17 -1.31 -0.90 -5.36
CA HIS A 17 -1.37 -0.04 -6.55
C HIS A 17 -2.30 -0.65 -7.59
N ILE A 18 -2.87 0.23 -8.43
CA ILE A 18 -3.74 -0.21 -9.51
C ILE A 18 -2.92 -0.92 -10.58
N GLN A 19 -3.41 -2.08 -11.01
CA GLN A 19 -2.87 -2.86 -12.11
C GLN A 19 -3.99 -3.13 -13.12
N SER A 20 -3.66 -3.22 -14.42
CA SER A 20 -4.67 -3.52 -15.43
C SER A 20 -5.24 -4.93 -15.21
N PHE A 21 -6.51 -5.12 -15.57
CA PHE A 21 -7.17 -6.43 -15.50
C PHE A 21 -6.41 -7.48 -16.31
N GLU A 22 -5.98 -7.13 -17.51
CA GLU A 22 -5.20 -8.03 -18.36
C GLU A 22 -3.91 -8.49 -17.68
N SER A 23 -3.13 -7.54 -17.16
CA SER A 23 -1.86 -7.84 -16.50
C SER A 23 -2.05 -8.69 -15.24
N ASN A 24 -3.07 -8.38 -14.43
CA ASN A 24 -3.32 -9.08 -13.16
C ASN A 24 -3.96 -10.46 -13.36
N HIS A 25 -4.91 -10.58 -14.28
CA HIS A 25 -5.71 -11.80 -14.46
C HIS A 25 -5.05 -12.79 -15.42
N TRP A 26 -4.71 -12.34 -16.64
CA TRP A 26 -4.22 -13.21 -17.70
C TRP A 26 -2.73 -13.53 -17.61
N LYS A 27 -1.93 -12.62 -17.07
CA LYS A 27 -0.47 -12.76 -16.96
C LYS A 27 -0.01 -13.07 -15.55
N SER A 28 -0.90 -13.56 -14.69
CA SER A 28 -0.60 -13.90 -13.29
C SER A 28 0.09 -12.77 -12.53
N GLY A 29 -0.38 -11.52 -12.77
CA GLY A 29 0.16 -10.35 -12.07
C GLY A 29 1.49 -9.84 -12.61
N ASP A 30 1.82 -10.06 -13.86
CA ASP A 30 3.01 -9.58 -14.59
C ASP A 30 3.92 -8.62 -13.78
N THR A 31 4.78 -9.20 -12.93
CA THR A 31 5.60 -8.46 -11.95
C THR A 31 6.54 -7.45 -12.61
N LEU A 32 7.16 -7.80 -13.73
CA LEU A 32 8.10 -6.91 -14.43
C LEU A 32 7.39 -5.67 -14.97
N LYS A 33 6.21 -5.84 -15.55
CA LYS A 33 5.41 -4.74 -16.07
C LYS A 33 4.90 -3.84 -14.96
N TYR A 34 4.46 -4.44 -13.85
CA TYR A 34 4.02 -3.72 -12.67
C TYR A 34 5.14 -2.87 -12.08
N GLN A 35 6.33 -3.45 -11.87
CA GLN A 35 7.50 -2.74 -11.38
C GLN A 35 7.93 -1.62 -12.33
N GLY A 36 7.92 -1.87 -13.63
CA GLY A 36 8.23 -0.87 -14.64
C GLY A 36 7.29 0.33 -14.58
N GLY A 37 5.99 0.09 -14.37
CA GLY A 37 4.99 1.14 -14.19
C GLY A 37 5.24 1.99 -12.94
N ILE A 38 5.55 1.35 -11.82
CA ILE A 38 5.87 2.03 -10.56
C ILE A 38 7.13 2.88 -10.72
N ARG A 39 8.18 2.33 -11.32
CA ARG A 39 9.44 3.04 -11.58
C ARG A 39 9.22 4.29 -12.43
N LYS A 40 8.41 4.17 -13.48
CA LYS A 40 8.11 5.27 -14.39
C LYS A 40 7.37 6.42 -13.69
N VAL A 41 6.42 6.10 -12.83
CA VAL A 41 5.55 7.10 -12.18
C VAL A 41 6.19 7.66 -10.92
N TYR A 42 6.77 6.81 -10.07
CA TYR A 42 7.22 7.18 -8.72
C TYR A 42 8.75 7.21 -8.56
N GLY A 43 9.51 6.62 -9.47
CA GLY A 43 10.97 6.59 -9.44
C GLY A 43 11.55 5.34 -8.79
N GLU A 44 12.87 5.18 -8.96
CA GLU A 44 13.63 4.02 -8.47
C GLU A 44 13.66 3.93 -6.93
N ASP A 45 13.78 5.07 -6.25
CA ASP A 45 13.88 5.10 -4.80
C ASP A 45 12.61 4.57 -4.14
N TYR A 46 11.45 4.94 -4.69
CA TYR A 46 10.18 4.44 -4.19
C TYR A 46 10.04 2.94 -4.46
N LEU A 47 10.43 2.48 -5.63
CA LEU A 47 10.40 1.05 -5.95
C LEU A 47 11.30 0.26 -4.99
N ALA A 48 12.51 0.75 -4.72
CA ALA A 48 13.42 0.14 -3.75
C ALA A 48 12.81 0.10 -2.34
N PHE A 49 12.12 1.17 -1.94
CA PHE A 49 11.39 1.20 -0.68
C PHE A 49 10.29 0.12 -0.64
N MET A 50 9.51 -0.02 -1.69
CA MET A 50 8.49 -1.06 -1.79
C MET A 50 9.09 -2.48 -1.68
N ASP A 51 10.18 -2.72 -2.37
CA ASP A 51 10.87 -4.02 -2.30
C ASP A 51 11.39 -4.29 -0.88
N GLY A 52 11.79 -3.26 -0.16
CA GLY A 52 12.22 -3.35 1.23
C GLY A 52 11.12 -3.75 2.21
N LEU A 53 9.85 -3.65 1.84
CA LEU A 53 8.73 -4.04 2.69
C LEU A 53 8.75 -5.54 3.02
N GLN A 54 9.43 -6.37 2.22
CA GLN A 54 9.61 -7.80 2.52
C GLN A 54 10.30 -8.06 3.85
N LYS A 55 11.07 -7.10 4.34
CA LYS A 55 11.79 -7.19 5.61
C LYS A 55 10.89 -6.91 6.82
N HIS A 56 9.65 -6.51 6.60
CA HIS A 56 8.70 -6.24 7.67
C HIS A 56 8.50 -7.49 8.53
N PRO A 57 8.71 -7.40 9.85
CA PRO A 57 8.48 -8.55 10.73
C PRO A 57 6.99 -8.94 10.73
N PRO A 58 6.66 -10.23 10.82
CA PRO A 58 5.29 -10.68 10.90
C PRO A 58 4.59 -10.12 12.15
N ILE A 59 3.36 -9.63 11.98
CA ILE A 59 2.52 -9.15 13.07
C ILE A 59 1.28 -10.03 13.13
N GLN A 60 0.97 -10.51 14.33
CA GLN A 60 -0.30 -11.20 14.57
C GLN A 60 -1.33 -10.18 15.07
N LEU A 61 -2.44 -10.09 14.36
CA LEU A 61 -3.54 -9.21 14.73
C LEU A 61 -4.64 -10.02 15.41
N ARG A 62 -5.05 -9.56 16.61
CA ARG A 62 -6.20 -10.12 17.31
C ARG A 62 -7.50 -9.59 16.66
N LYS A 63 -8.60 -10.29 16.92
CA LYS A 63 -9.91 -9.91 16.39
C LYS A 63 -10.26 -8.44 16.70
N LYS A 64 -10.01 -8.00 17.94
CA LYS A 64 -10.26 -6.62 18.37
C LYS A 64 -9.46 -5.61 17.55
N GLU A 65 -8.19 -5.87 17.32
CA GLU A 65 -7.31 -5.02 16.52
C GLU A 65 -7.76 -4.95 15.06
N MET A 66 -8.18 -6.07 14.50
CA MET A 66 -8.70 -6.14 13.13
C MET A 66 -9.97 -5.31 12.97
N ILE A 67 -10.86 -5.33 13.97
CA ILE A 67 -12.08 -4.52 13.98
C ILE A 67 -11.74 -3.03 14.04
N GLU A 68 -10.80 -2.64 14.87
CA GLU A 68 -10.33 -1.24 14.97
C GLU A 68 -9.74 -0.75 13.64
N ILE A 69 -8.93 -1.56 13.00
CA ILE A 69 -8.36 -1.25 11.67
C ILE A 69 -9.47 -1.06 10.64
N TYR A 70 -10.44 -1.95 10.62
CA TYR A 70 -11.60 -1.86 9.71
C TYR A 70 -12.39 -0.57 9.93
N GLU A 71 -12.67 -0.21 11.18
CA GLU A 71 -13.39 1.03 11.51
C GLU A 71 -12.60 2.26 11.08
N ASN A 72 -11.28 2.28 11.31
CA ASN A 72 -10.40 3.36 10.86
C ASN A 72 -10.38 3.46 9.34
N ALA A 73 -10.31 2.35 8.64
CA ALA A 73 -10.35 2.30 7.18
C ALA A 73 -11.67 2.85 6.63
N CYS A 74 -12.79 2.55 7.27
CA CYS A 74 -14.09 3.10 6.87
C CYS A 74 -14.14 4.63 7.02
N LYS A 75 -13.60 5.17 8.10
CA LYS A 75 -13.52 6.62 8.33
C LYS A 75 -12.65 7.30 7.27
N ILE A 76 -11.50 6.72 6.97
CA ILE A 76 -10.58 7.22 5.93
C ILE A 76 -11.27 7.22 4.57
N ARG A 77 -11.96 6.15 4.24
CA ARG A 77 -12.72 6.03 2.97
C ARG A 77 -13.75 7.15 2.82
N LEU A 78 -14.48 7.46 3.88
CA LEU A 78 -15.48 8.54 3.86
C LEU A 78 -14.82 9.90 3.63
N LYS A 79 -13.70 10.19 4.27
CA LYS A 79 -12.93 11.42 4.06
C LYS A 79 -12.46 11.55 2.62
N LEU A 80 -11.94 10.47 2.03
CA LEU A 80 -11.45 10.46 0.66
C LEU A 80 -12.59 10.68 -0.35
N ARG A 81 -13.76 10.13 -0.11
CA ARG A 81 -14.94 10.36 -0.95
C ARG A 81 -15.38 11.82 -0.99
N LYS A 82 -15.29 12.52 0.16
CA LYS A 82 -15.66 13.94 0.25
C LYS A 82 -14.64 14.86 -0.39
N ASN A 83 -13.38 14.44 -0.47
CA ASN A 83 -12.26 15.28 -0.93
C ASN A 83 -11.57 14.68 -2.17
N GLN A 84 -12.37 14.28 -3.14
CA GLN A 84 -11.82 13.75 -4.41
C GLN A 84 -11.09 14.85 -5.16
N GLN A 85 -9.84 14.59 -5.51
CA GLN A 85 -9.02 15.50 -6.28
C GLN A 85 -7.94 14.75 -7.06
N ILE A 86 -7.46 15.35 -8.14
CA ILE A 86 -6.33 14.81 -8.89
C ILE A 86 -5.06 15.15 -8.12
N ARG A 87 -4.22 14.14 -7.87
CA ARG A 87 -2.97 14.29 -7.11
C ARG A 87 -1.77 13.98 -7.97
N THR A 88 -0.68 14.69 -7.74
CA THR A 88 0.62 14.37 -8.32
C THR A 88 1.15 13.05 -7.72
N PRO A 89 2.13 12.37 -8.36
CA PRO A 89 2.74 11.18 -7.77
C PRO A 89 3.27 11.42 -6.35
N LYS A 90 3.91 12.56 -6.11
CA LYS A 90 4.42 12.92 -4.78
C LYS A 90 3.28 13.04 -3.75
N GLN A 91 2.20 13.70 -4.11
CA GLN A 91 1.03 13.84 -3.25
C GLN A 91 0.37 12.49 -2.95
N ARG A 92 0.37 11.57 -3.91
CA ARG A 92 -0.15 10.21 -3.69
C ARG A 92 0.71 9.43 -2.69
N ILE A 93 2.03 9.58 -2.75
CA ILE A 93 2.92 8.97 -1.77
C ILE A 93 2.68 9.56 -0.38
N GLU A 94 2.57 10.87 -0.27
CA GLU A 94 2.27 11.55 0.99
C GLU A 94 0.94 11.09 1.60
N LEU A 95 -0.09 10.92 0.77
CA LEU A 95 -1.37 10.41 1.21
C LEU A 95 -1.27 8.97 1.70
N ARG A 96 -0.50 8.11 1.02
CA ARG A 96 -0.25 6.75 1.48
C ARG A 96 0.46 6.72 2.82
N ASN A 97 1.46 7.57 3.01
CA ASN A 97 2.14 7.73 4.30
C ASN A 97 1.14 8.07 5.40
N GLN A 98 0.30 9.05 5.16
CA GLN A 98 -0.69 9.50 6.12
C GLN A 98 -1.69 8.41 6.49
N ILE A 99 -2.24 7.71 5.50
CA ILE A 99 -3.21 6.64 5.73
C ILE A 99 -2.57 5.49 6.51
N ASN A 100 -1.35 5.10 6.17
CA ASN A 100 -0.63 4.07 6.89
C ASN A 100 -0.47 4.42 8.39
N LEU A 101 -0.11 5.66 8.68
CA LEU A 101 0.03 6.13 10.06
C LEU A 101 -1.32 6.15 10.80
N GLU A 102 -2.39 6.56 10.12
CA GLU A 102 -3.74 6.57 10.71
C GLU A 102 -4.26 5.15 11.00
N LEU A 103 -3.86 4.16 10.23
CA LEU A 103 -4.20 2.76 10.51
C LEU A 103 -3.50 2.22 11.77
N GLY A 104 -2.32 2.73 12.08
CA GLY A 104 -1.63 2.49 13.35
C GLY A 104 -1.08 1.10 13.60
N ILE A 105 -0.88 0.30 12.56
CA ILE A 105 -0.47 -1.11 12.69
C ILE A 105 0.95 -1.42 12.26
N TYR A 106 1.64 -0.46 11.68
CA TYR A 106 2.99 -0.64 11.15
C TYR A 106 4.02 0.16 11.92
N LEU A 107 5.26 -0.30 11.87
CA LEU A 107 6.40 0.51 12.28
C LEU A 107 6.60 1.62 11.24
N GLU A 108 6.99 2.80 11.70
CA GLU A 108 7.13 3.99 10.82
C GLU A 108 8.06 3.74 9.64
N GLU A 109 9.15 3.00 9.84
CA GLU A 109 10.10 2.67 8.78
C GLU A 109 9.50 1.90 7.60
N TYR A 110 8.35 1.24 7.81
CA TYR A 110 7.62 0.53 6.75
C TYR A 110 6.38 1.26 6.27
N CYS A 111 5.98 2.32 6.96
CA CYS A 111 4.77 3.09 6.67
C CYS A 111 5.04 4.34 5.84
N VAL A 112 6.22 4.90 5.98
CA VAL A 112 6.53 6.26 5.49
C VAL A 112 7.72 6.21 4.55
N PHE A 113 7.50 6.78 3.37
CA PHE A 113 8.54 6.96 2.38
C PHE A 113 9.10 8.38 2.44
#